data_92848320c2ba5d760ce99ce06c9f32d1
#
_entry.id   92848320c2ba5d760ce99ce06c9f32d1
#
_cell.length_a   1.000
_cell.length_b   1.000
_cell.length_c   1.000
_cell.angle_alpha   90.00
_cell.angle_beta   90.00
_cell.angle_gamma   90.00
#
_symmetry.space_group_name_H-M   'P 1'
#
loop_
_entity.id
_entity.type
_entity.pdbx_description
1 polymer ?
#
loop_
_entity_poly.entity_id
_entity_poly.type
_entity_poly.pdbx_seq_one_letter_code
_entity_poly.pdbx_strand_id
1 'polypeptide(L)'
;HSSGGYMVYSSYSFKNVFDYNDNDIYWCTADIGWITGHSYIVYGPLLNGATSIMFEGVPSYPDFGRFWQICEKHKVNQFYTAPTAIRALAKHPLDFVEKYDLSSLKVLGTVGEPINEEAWNWYNENIGKDKCPIVDTWWQTETGGIMITSLANVTKGKPTFATKPMMGIQPVLFDENGSLFNENNKNGILGIKYPWPSIARTIYGDHERYKNVYFSAYPGYYFPGDGAYRDCLLYTSPSPRDAQL
;
A
#
# COMPACT_ATOMS: atom_id res chain seq x y z
N HIS A 1 -2.39 14.78 11.54
CA HIS A 1 -3.31 13.73 12.00
C HIS A 1 -3.60 13.89 13.50
N SER A 2 -4.74 13.38 13.96
CA SER A 2 -4.96 13.21 15.39
C SER A 2 -4.34 11.90 15.88
N SER A 3 -3.69 11.89 17.05
CA SER A 3 -3.02 10.69 17.57
C SER A 3 -3.97 9.49 17.65
N GLY A 4 -5.14 9.65 18.29
CA GLY A 4 -6.09 8.56 18.46
C GLY A 4 -6.63 8.00 17.15
N GLY A 5 -7.07 8.87 16.23
CA GLY A 5 -7.59 8.44 14.94
C GLY A 5 -6.53 7.75 14.07
N TYR A 6 -5.32 8.31 14.05
CA TYR A 6 -4.20 7.73 13.32
C TYR A 6 -3.80 6.33 13.84
N MET A 7 -3.67 6.21 15.16
CA MET A 7 -3.31 4.93 15.79
C MET A 7 -4.38 3.87 15.57
N VAL A 8 -5.66 4.19 15.75
CA VAL A 8 -6.76 3.26 15.53
C VAL A 8 -6.76 2.73 14.08
N TYR A 9 -6.63 3.63 13.12
CA TYR A 9 -6.70 3.23 11.71
C TYR A 9 -5.44 2.49 11.24
N SER A 10 -4.26 2.91 11.68
CA SER A 10 -3.00 2.22 11.38
C SER A 10 -2.99 0.79 11.92
N SER A 11 -3.44 0.62 13.17
CA SER A 11 -3.57 -0.70 13.80
C SER A 11 -4.58 -1.59 13.07
N TYR A 12 -5.77 -1.06 12.80
CA TYR A 12 -6.83 -1.76 12.10
C TYR A 12 -6.42 -2.19 10.68
N SER A 13 -5.88 -1.27 9.89
CA SER A 13 -5.48 -1.56 8.51
C SER A 13 -4.30 -2.52 8.45
N PHE A 14 -3.30 -2.38 9.32
CA PHE A 14 -2.19 -3.31 9.42
C PHE A 14 -2.67 -4.75 9.64
N LYS A 15 -3.47 -4.96 10.68
CA LYS A 15 -3.94 -6.31 11.04
C LYS A 15 -4.74 -6.98 9.93
N ASN A 16 -5.67 -6.23 9.32
CA ASN A 16 -6.59 -6.80 8.35
C ASN A 16 -6.00 -6.93 6.93
N VAL A 17 -5.17 -5.98 6.51
CA VAL A 17 -4.55 -6.04 5.17
C VAL A 17 -3.53 -7.16 5.08
N PHE A 18 -2.68 -7.30 6.09
CA PHE A 18 -1.60 -8.29 6.10
C PHE A 18 -2.00 -9.63 6.75
N ASP A 19 -3.26 -9.81 7.15
CA ASP A 19 -3.72 -11.01 7.87
C ASP A 19 -2.75 -11.39 9.00
N TYR A 20 -2.33 -10.36 9.77
CA TYR A 20 -1.34 -10.52 10.80
C TYR A 20 -1.86 -11.36 11.95
N ASN A 21 -1.12 -12.40 12.32
CA ASN A 21 -1.41 -13.29 13.44
C ASN A 21 -0.31 -13.20 14.50
N ASP A 22 -0.66 -13.53 15.74
CA ASP A 22 0.28 -13.55 16.85
C ASP A 22 1.50 -14.43 16.54
N ASN A 23 2.69 -13.92 16.86
CA ASN A 23 3.99 -14.51 16.57
C ASN A 23 4.46 -14.43 15.10
N ASP A 24 3.69 -13.87 14.20
CA ASP A 24 4.21 -13.57 12.86
C ASP A 24 5.30 -12.50 12.93
N ILE A 25 6.26 -12.59 12.03
CA ILE A 25 7.34 -11.62 11.88
C ILE A 25 7.05 -10.78 10.64
N TYR A 26 6.85 -9.50 10.85
CA TYR A 26 6.55 -8.52 9.81
C TYR A 26 7.80 -7.73 9.43
N TRP A 27 7.97 -7.48 8.15
CA TRP A 27 9.03 -6.62 7.65
C TRP A 27 8.55 -5.66 6.56
N CYS A 28 8.69 -4.37 6.84
CA CYS A 28 8.52 -3.30 5.86
C CYS A 28 9.87 -2.66 5.56
N THR A 29 10.21 -2.53 4.28
CA THR A 29 11.51 -1.97 3.84
C THR A 29 11.46 -0.46 3.57
N ALA A 30 10.35 0.20 3.88
CA ALA A 30 10.22 1.64 3.71
C ALA A 30 11.19 2.42 4.61
N ASP A 31 11.56 3.61 4.17
CA ASP A 31 12.32 4.54 5.00
C ASP A 31 11.44 5.05 6.15
N ILE A 32 12.02 5.03 7.36
CA ILE A 32 11.32 5.49 8.58
C ILE A 32 10.98 6.98 8.54
N GLY A 33 11.65 7.77 7.70
CA GLY A 33 11.36 9.19 7.50
C GLY A 33 10.12 9.47 6.66
N TRP A 34 9.56 8.44 5.98
CA TRP A 34 8.33 8.55 5.21
C TRP A 34 7.13 8.05 6.00
N ILE A 35 5.93 8.47 5.58
CA ILE A 35 4.68 8.07 6.27
C ILE A 35 4.49 6.55 6.30
N THR A 36 4.97 5.81 5.31
CA THR A 36 4.91 4.35 5.31
C THR A 36 5.70 3.76 6.48
N GLY A 37 6.88 4.32 6.77
CA GLY A 37 7.64 3.94 7.95
C GLY A 37 6.89 4.23 9.24
N HIS A 38 6.26 5.40 9.34
CA HIS A 38 5.46 5.75 10.52
C HIS A 38 4.28 4.80 10.70
N SER A 39 3.43 4.65 9.67
CA SER A 39 2.20 3.84 9.78
C SER A 39 2.48 2.35 9.87
N TYR A 40 3.44 1.82 9.10
CA TYR A 40 3.61 0.38 8.88
C TYR A 40 5.00 -0.19 9.23
N ILE A 41 5.87 0.59 9.91
CA ILE A 41 7.00 0.05 10.68
C ILE A 41 6.74 0.27 12.16
N VAL A 42 6.25 1.47 12.54
CA VAL A 42 6.10 1.86 13.93
C VAL A 42 4.68 1.59 14.44
N TYR A 43 3.69 2.43 14.03
CA TYR A 43 2.40 2.45 14.73
C TYR A 43 1.55 1.21 14.47
N GLY A 44 1.30 0.84 13.23
CA GLY A 44 0.46 -0.32 12.89
C GLY A 44 0.97 -1.62 13.51
N PRO A 45 2.22 -2.02 13.25
CA PRO A 45 2.79 -3.24 13.84
C PRO A 45 2.82 -3.22 15.36
N LEU A 46 3.38 -2.17 15.98
CA LEU A 46 3.59 -2.14 17.43
C LEU A 46 2.27 -2.09 18.21
N LEU A 47 1.24 -1.43 17.69
CA LEU A 47 -0.10 -1.43 18.29
C LEU A 47 -0.79 -2.80 18.24
N ASN A 48 -0.34 -3.70 17.37
CA ASN A 48 -0.77 -5.08 17.30
C ASN A 48 0.16 -6.05 18.03
N GLY A 49 1.16 -5.54 18.78
CA GLY A 49 2.16 -6.39 19.46
C GLY A 49 3.05 -7.16 18.49
N ALA A 50 3.15 -6.71 17.24
CA ALA A 50 3.90 -7.42 16.21
C ALA A 50 5.42 -7.32 16.40
N THR A 51 6.13 -8.41 16.09
CA THR A 51 7.56 -8.36 15.87
C THR A 51 7.82 -7.76 14.49
N SER A 52 8.37 -6.54 14.47
CA SER A 52 8.69 -5.81 13.24
C SER A 52 10.19 -5.67 13.07
N ILE A 53 10.69 -5.97 11.87
CA ILE A 53 12.10 -5.80 11.54
C ILE A 53 12.36 -4.36 11.12
N MET A 54 13.36 -3.72 11.73
CA MET A 54 13.98 -2.48 11.25
C MET A 54 15.28 -2.82 10.54
N PHE A 55 15.40 -2.38 9.30
CA PHE A 55 16.54 -2.69 8.45
C PHE A 55 17.33 -1.42 8.11
N GLU A 56 18.61 -1.42 8.51
CA GLU A 56 19.56 -0.40 8.10
C GLU A 56 20.44 -0.97 6.99
N GLY A 57 20.20 -0.57 5.77
CA GLY A 57 20.94 -1.05 4.61
C GLY A 57 20.21 -0.85 3.29
N VAL A 58 20.79 -1.41 2.24
CA VAL A 58 20.25 -1.36 0.87
C VAL A 58 20.02 -2.78 0.33
N PRO A 59 19.08 -2.97 -0.60
CA PRO A 59 18.74 -4.29 -1.12
C PRO A 59 19.87 -4.98 -1.92
N SER A 60 20.89 -4.21 -2.31
CA SER A 60 21.99 -4.67 -3.17
C SER A 60 23.31 -4.97 -2.43
N TYR A 61 23.35 -4.85 -1.11
CA TYR A 61 24.58 -5.10 -0.33
C TYR A 61 24.39 -6.21 0.72
N PRO A 62 25.26 -7.22 0.79
CA PRO A 62 26.48 -7.43 -0.03
C PRO A 62 26.20 -7.92 -1.44
N ASP A 63 25.02 -8.40 -1.73
CA ASP A 63 24.53 -8.80 -3.06
C ASP A 63 23.00 -8.62 -3.17
N PHE A 64 22.44 -8.86 -4.35
CA PHE A 64 21.01 -8.71 -4.65
C PHE A 64 20.10 -9.77 -3.99
N GLY A 65 20.65 -10.70 -3.25
CA GLY A 65 19.92 -11.64 -2.39
C GLY A 65 19.67 -11.12 -0.96
N ARG A 66 20.09 -9.87 -0.66
CA ARG A 66 20.05 -9.35 0.71
C ARG A 66 18.66 -9.40 1.35
N PHE A 67 17.61 -9.06 0.64
CA PHE A 67 16.25 -9.11 1.18
C PHE A 67 15.83 -10.55 1.49
N TRP A 68 16.16 -11.46 0.61
CA TRP A 68 15.81 -12.87 0.77
C TRP A 68 16.59 -13.54 1.91
N GLN A 69 17.85 -13.16 2.08
CA GLN A 69 18.66 -13.55 3.23
C GLN A 69 18.01 -13.14 4.56
N ILE A 70 17.46 -11.93 4.64
CA ILE A 70 16.79 -11.43 5.84
C ILE A 70 15.48 -12.18 6.05
N CYS A 71 14.70 -12.41 4.99
CA CYS A 71 13.48 -13.19 5.06
C CYS A 71 13.72 -14.60 5.60
N GLU A 72 14.72 -15.30 5.09
CA GLU A 72 15.11 -16.63 5.58
C GLU A 72 15.59 -16.59 7.02
N LYS A 73 16.58 -15.71 7.31
CA LYS A 73 17.22 -15.63 8.63
C LYS A 73 16.24 -15.37 9.75
N HIS A 74 15.27 -14.47 9.51
CA HIS A 74 14.31 -14.04 10.53
C HIS A 74 12.95 -14.69 10.37
N LYS A 75 12.78 -15.61 9.40
CA LYS A 75 11.51 -16.30 9.11
C LYS A 75 10.33 -15.31 8.94
N VAL A 76 10.55 -14.30 8.10
CA VAL A 76 9.56 -13.26 7.81
C VAL A 76 8.28 -13.88 7.27
N ASN A 77 7.15 -13.44 7.79
CA ASN A 77 5.82 -13.90 7.36
C ASN A 77 5.12 -12.89 6.45
N GLN A 78 5.19 -11.60 6.76
CA GLN A 78 4.65 -10.54 5.91
C GLN A 78 5.79 -9.64 5.43
N PHE A 79 5.92 -9.49 4.12
CA PHE A 79 6.96 -8.67 3.50
C PHE A 79 6.34 -7.53 2.69
N TYR A 80 6.64 -6.29 3.04
CA TYR A 80 6.06 -5.08 2.47
C TYR A 80 7.16 -4.16 1.92
N THR A 81 7.12 -3.86 0.62
CA THR A 81 8.20 -3.14 -0.06
C THR A 81 7.67 -2.28 -1.21
N ALA A 82 8.54 -1.48 -1.82
CA ALA A 82 8.19 -0.66 -2.97
C ALA A 82 8.34 -1.42 -4.30
N PRO A 83 7.45 -1.21 -5.29
CA PRO A 83 7.59 -1.76 -6.63
C PRO A 83 8.93 -1.46 -7.30
N THR A 84 9.51 -0.29 -7.04
CA THR A 84 10.87 0.07 -7.51
C THR A 84 11.93 -0.91 -7.02
N ALA A 85 11.88 -1.35 -5.76
CA ALA A 85 12.79 -2.35 -5.24
C ALA A 85 12.58 -3.71 -5.91
N ILE A 86 11.32 -4.12 -6.12
CA ILE A 86 10.98 -5.37 -6.83
C ILE A 86 11.53 -5.33 -8.25
N ARG A 87 11.26 -4.26 -9.01
CA ARG A 87 11.78 -4.08 -10.39
C ARG A 87 13.32 -4.09 -10.44
N ALA A 88 13.98 -3.51 -9.46
CA ALA A 88 15.43 -3.52 -9.39
C ALA A 88 15.97 -4.94 -9.17
N LEU A 89 15.38 -5.69 -8.24
CA LEU A 89 15.79 -7.06 -7.94
C LEU A 89 15.46 -8.05 -9.07
N ALA A 90 14.32 -7.87 -9.75
CA ALA A 90 13.90 -8.71 -10.88
C ALA A 90 14.83 -8.65 -12.09
N LYS A 91 15.70 -7.64 -12.20
CA LYS A 91 16.71 -7.55 -13.26
C LYS A 91 17.90 -8.48 -13.08
N HIS A 92 18.01 -9.12 -11.94
CA HIS A 92 19.15 -9.98 -11.59
C HIS A 92 18.80 -11.46 -11.68
N PRO A 93 19.81 -12.36 -11.84
CA PRO A 93 19.59 -13.80 -11.89
C PRO A 93 18.79 -14.32 -10.69
N LEU A 94 17.94 -15.32 -10.93
CA LEU A 94 17.11 -15.94 -9.91
C LEU A 94 17.94 -16.67 -8.83
N ASP A 95 19.19 -17.00 -9.11
CA ASP A 95 20.11 -17.57 -8.12
C ASP A 95 20.19 -16.75 -6.83
N PHE A 96 19.99 -15.41 -6.92
CA PHE A 96 19.93 -14.56 -5.75
C PHE A 96 18.69 -14.78 -4.88
N VAL A 97 17.64 -15.35 -5.43
CA VAL A 97 16.42 -15.74 -4.72
C VAL A 97 16.48 -17.20 -4.29
N GLU A 98 16.82 -18.10 -5.23
CA GLU A 98 16.68 -19.54 -5.09
C GLU A 98 17.59 -20.14 -4.01
N LYS A 99 18.69 -19.48 -3.68
CA LYS A 99 19.59 -19.92 -2.61
C LYS A 99 19.03 -19.73 -1.20
N TYR A 100 17.86 -19.11 -1.05
CA TYR A 100 17.23 -18.83 0.24
C TYR A 100 15.88 -19.53 0.40
N ASP A 101 15.59 -20.00 1.61
CA ASP A 101 14.29 -20.57 1.97
C ASP A 101 13.29 -19.45 2.32
N LEU A 102 12.36 -19.20 1.41
CA LEU A 102 11.28 -18.21 1.58
C LEU A 102 9.96 -18.83 2.03
N SER A 103 9.96 -20.09 2.47
CA SER A 103 8.73 -20.82 2.84
C SER A 103 7.98 -20.24 4.04
N SER A 104 8.62 -19.36 4.81
CA SER A 104 7.98 -18.63 5.91
C SER A 104 7.06 -17.50 5.45
N LEU A 105 7.23 -17.00 4.21
CA LEU A 105 6.41 -15.92 3.68
C LEU A 105 4.95 -16.37 3.54
N LYS A 106 4.04 -15.54 4.04
CA LYS A 106 2.58 -15.74 4.00
C LYS A 106 1.88 -14.67 3.16
N VAL A 107 2.36 -13.42 3.23
CA VAL A 107 1.78 -12.27 2.53
C VAL A 107 2.88 -11.39 1.97
N LEU A 108 2.70 -10.97 0.74
CA LEU A 108 3.54 -9.98 0.08
C LEU A 108 2.76 -8.67 -0.10
N GLY A 109 3.41 -7.54 0.08
CA GLY A 109 2.75 -6.25 -0.11
C GLY A 109 3.58 -5.26 -0.91
N THR A 110 2.89 -4.32 -1.56
CA THR A 110 3.50 -3.24 -2.33
C THR A 110 2.93 -1.88 -1.97
N VAL A 111 3.76 -0.85 -2.01
CA VAL A 111 3.42 0.51 -1.57
C VAL A 111 4.21 1.59 -2.28
N GLY A 112 3.60 2.77 -2.39
CA GLY A 112 4.26 4.02 -2.76
C GLY A 112 4.12 4.39 -4.23
N GLU A 113 3.88 3.42 -5.09
CA GLU A 113 3.64 3.61 -6.53
C GLU A 113 2.87 2.40 -7.10
N PRO A 114 2.21 2.54 -8.25
CA PRO A 114 1.60 1.40 -8.91
C PRO A 114 2.64 0.36 -9.30
N ILE A 115 2.32 -0.92 -9.10
CA ILE A 115 3.14 -2.02 -9.59
C ILE A 115 2.68 -2.41 -10.99
N ASN A 116 3.62 -2.46 -11.95
CA ASN A 116 3.32 -2.96 -13.28
C ASN A 116 3.16 -4.49 -13.29
N GLU A 117 2.45 -5.01 -14.28
CA GLU A 117 2.09 -6.42 -14.37
C GLU A 117 3.31 -7.35 -14.36
N GLU A 118 4.38 -7.00 -15.09
CA GLU A 118 5.61 -7.78 -15.12
C GLU A 118 6.25 -7.94 -13.74
N ALA A 119 6.39 -6.86 -13.00
CA ALA A 119 6.95 -6.89 -11.64
C ALA A 119 6.03 -7.63 -10.66
N TRP A 120 4.71 -7.47 -10.81
CA TRP A 120 3.72 -8.19 -10.01
C TRP A 120 3.83 -9.70 -10.24
N ASN A 121 3.89 -10.14 -11.50
CA ASN A 121 4.02 -11.55 -11.86
C ASN A 121 5.35 -12.12 -11.35
N TRP A 122 6.45 -11.41 -11.58
CA TRP A 122 7.75 -11.83 -11.06
C TRP A 122 7.73 -12.02 -9.53
N TYR A 123 7.10 -11.07 -8.81
CA TYR A 123 6.98 -11.10 -7.36
C TYR A 123 6.11 -12.27 -6.88
N ASN A 124 5.01 -12.51 -7.57
CA ASN A 124 4.10 -13.64 -7.31
C ASN A 124 4.78 -14.99 -7.51
N GLU A 125 5.38 -15.19 -8.69
CA GLU A 125 5.95 -16.47 -9.11
C GLU A 125 7.24 -16.83 -8.36
N ASN A 126 8.17 -15.86 -8.26
CA ASN A 126 9.51 -16.14 -7.76
C ASN A 126 9.63 -15.98 -6.24
N ILE A 127 8.91 -15.05 -5.64
CA ILE A 127 8.96 -14.81 -4.20
C ILE A 127 7.78 -15.46 -3.50
N GLY A 128 6.57 -15.23 -3.99
CA GLY A 128 5.33 -15.78 -3.42
C GLY A 128 5.07 -17.24 -3.76
N LYS A 129 5.80 -17.78 -4.77
CA LYS A 129 5.62 -19.16 -5.27
C LYS A 129 4.16 -19.48 -5.61
N ASP A 130 3.41 -18.51 -6.13
CA ASP A 130 1.97 -18.57 -6.42
C ASP A 130 1.08 -18.94 -5.22
N LYS A 131 1.61 -18.82 -4.00
CA LYS A 131 0.91 -19.17 -2.75
C LYS A 131 0.63 -17.97 -1.86
N CYS A 132 1.53 -16.97 -1.88
CA CYS A 132 1.36 -15.78 -1.05
C CYS A 132 0.44 -14.78 -1.75
N PRO A 133 -0.67 -14.34 -1.15
CA PRO A 133 -1.42 -13.22 -1.68
C PRO A 133 -0.55 -11.97 -1.75
N ILE A 134 -0.69 -11.20 -2.83
CA ILE A 134 -0.09 -9.88 -2.96
C ILE A 134 -1.15 -8.83 -2.65
N VAL A 135 -0.86 -7.98 -1.66
CA VAL A 135 -1.66 -6.81 -1.32
C VAL A 135 -0.97 -5.56 -1.89
N ASP A 136 -1.50 -5.06 -3.00
CA ASP A 136 -1.07 -3.78 -3.58
C ASP A 136 -1.88 -2.66 -2.94
N THR A 137 -1.21 -1.70 -2.30
CA THR A 137 -1.87 -0.76 -1.40
C THR A 137 -1.83 0.67 -1.95
N TRP A 138 -3.00 1.29 -2.07
CA TRP A 138 -3.10 2.71 -2.35
C TRP A 138 -3.47 3.48 -1.09
N TRP A 139 -2.70 4.51 -0.82
CA TRP A 139 -2.91 5.50 0.23
C TRP A 139 -1.88 6.64 0.11
N GLN A 140 -2.04 7.68 0.91
CA GLN A 140 -1.18 8.86 0.87
C GLN A 140 -0.77 9.25 2.30
N THR A 141 0.19 10.18 2.41
CA THR A 141 0.56 10.76 3.70
C THR A 141 -0.66 11.31 4.43
N GLU A 142 -1.52 12.02 3.71
CA GLU A 142 -2.71 12.67 4.23
C GLU A 142 -3.81 11.69 4.66
N THR A 143 -3.81 10.50 4.10
CA THR A 143 -4.77 9.47 4.53
C THR A 143 -4.34 8.78 5.82
N GLY A 144 -3.05 8.75 6.13
CA GLY A 144 -2.48 8.17 7.34
C GLY A 144 -2.50 6.66 7.41
N GLY A 145 -3.11 5.99 6.44
CA GLY A 145 -3.18 4.53 6.34
C GLY A 145 -3.82 4.08 5.03
N ILE A 146 -3.78 2.78 4.78
CA ILE A 146 -4.22 2.12 3.54
C ILE A 146 -5.72 2.32 3.33
N MET A 147 -6.09 2.80 2.13
CA MET A 147 -7.46 3.14 1.75
C MET A 147 -8.08 2.15 0.78
N ILE A 148 -7.30 1.71 -0.21
CA ILE A 148 -7.75 0.76 -1.24
C ILE A 148 -6.68 -0.32 -1.37
N THR A 149 -7.09 -1.58 -1.25
CA THR A 149 -6.20 -2.75 -1.36
C THR A 149 -7.00 -4.05 -1.41
N SER A 150 -6.35 -5.16 -1.76
CA SER A 150 -6.86 -6.49 -1.41
C SER A 150 -6.61 -6.78 0.06
N LEU A 151 -7.47 -7.59 0.68
CA LEU A 151 -7.22 -8.18 1.99
C LEU A 151 -6.62 -9.56 1.79
N ALA A 152 -5.47 -9.83 2.40
CA ALA A 152 -4.81 -11.13 2.29
C ALA A 152 -5.78 -12.26 2.70
N ASN A 153 -5.76 -13.34 1.93
CA ASN A 153 -6.63 -14.52 2.11
C ASN A 153 -8.15 -14.28 2.04
N VAL A 154 -8.61 -13.04 1.81
CA VAL A 154 -10.04 -12.69 1.70
C VAL A 154 -10.39 -12.21 0.29
N THR A 155 -9.57 -11.33 -0.27
CA THR A 155 -9.80 -10.75 -1.59
C THR A 155 -8.67 -11.17 -2.53
N LYS A 156 -9.01 -11.73 -3.69
CA LYS A 156 -8.01 -12.05 -4.70
C LYS A 156 -7.36 -10.76 -5.24
N GLY A 157 -6.05 -10.70 -5.18
CA GLY A 157 -5.27 -9.65 -5.83
C GLY A 157 -5.37 -9.75 -7.35
N LYS A 158 -5.14 -8.65 -8.03
CA LYS A 158 -5.10 -8.55 -9.49
C LYS A 158 -3.91 -7.66 -9.87
N PRO A 159 -3.06 -8.08 -10.81
CA PRO A 159 -1.95 -7.24 -11.27
C PRO A 159 -2.42 -5.84 -11.65
N THR A 160 -1.68 -4.82 -11.24
CA THR A 160 -1.93 -3.39 -11.49
C THR A 160 -3.13 -2.77 -10.76
N PHE A 161 -3.86 -3.54 -9.95
CA PHE A 161 -5.04 -3.06 -9.24
C PHE A 161 -4.84 -3.06 -7.72
N ALA A 162 -5.03 -1.92 -7.07
CA ALA A 162 -5.16 -1.85 -5.61
C ALA A 162 -6.44 -2.55 -5.11
N THR A 163 -7.40 -2.77 -5.95
CA THR A 163 -8.62 -3.56 -5.82
C THR A 163 -9.78 -2.89 -5.06
N LYS A 164 -10.02 -3.20 -3.79
CA LYS A 164 -11.24 -2.80 -3.07
C LYS A 164 -10.97 -1.76 -1.99
N PRO A 165 -11.93 -0.88 -1.71
CA PRO A 165 -11.80 0.02 -0.58
C PRO A 165 -11.80 -0.76 0.74
N MET A 166 -11.03 -0.27 1.70
CA MET A 166 -11.11 -0.70 3.08
C MET A 166 -12.51 -0.44 3.67
N MET A 167 -12.91 -1.23 4.64
CA MET A 167 -14.19 -1.03 5.31
C MET A 167 -14.28 0.37 5.93
N GLY A 168 -15.38 1.07 5.63
CA GLY A 168 -15.60 2.45 6.03
C GLY A 168 -15.07 3.49 5.01
N ILE A 169 -14.32 3.08 4.01
CA ILE A 169 -13.84 3.96 2.94
C ILE A 169 -14.80 3.90 1.76
N GLN A 170 -15.26 5.04 1.31
CA GLN A 170 -16.18 5.13 0.17
C GLN A 170 -15.58 6.01 -0.95
N PRO A 171 -14.81 5.41 -1.87
CA PRO A 171 -14.32 6.12 -3.04
C PRO A 171 -15.47 6.43 -4.00
N VAL A 172 -15.34 7.55 -4.68
CA VAL A 172 -16.22 8.00 -5.76
C VAL A 172 -15.38 8.44 -6.95
N LEU A 173 -15.97 8.45 -8.14
CA LEU A 173 -15.32 8.95 -9.34
C LEU A 173 -16.10 10.14 -9.91
N PHE A 174 -15.35 11.17 -10.30
CA PHE A 174 -15.86 12.33 -11.01
C PHE A 174 -15.40 12.30 -12.47
N ASP A 175 -16.24 12.76 -13.35
CA ASP A 175 -15.90 13.03 -14.74
C ASP A 175 -15.14 14.38 -14.88
N GLU A 176 -14.77 14.72 -16.10
CA GLU A 176 -14.05 15.97 -16.42
C GLU A 176 -14.87 17.24 -16.09
N ASN A 177 -16.20 17.13 -15.99
CA ASN A 177 -17.08 18.23 -15.61
C ASN A 177 -17.32 18.31 -14.09
N GLY A 178 -16.70 17.44 -13.32
CA GLY A 178 -16.88 17.36 -11.87
C GLY A 178 -18.17 16.67 -11.43
N SER A 179 -18.85 15.96 -12.32
CA SER A 179 -20.08 15.21 -12.01
C SER A 179 -19.74 13.79 -11.56
N LEU A 180 -20.44 13.31 -10.52
CA LEU A 180 -20.30 11.93 -10.06
C LEU A 180 -20.85 10.96 -11.10
N PHE A 181 -20.12 9.87 -11.31
CA PHE A 181 -20.60 8.76 -12.12
C PHE A 181 -20.35 7.41 -11.45
N ASN A 182 -21.14 6.40 -11.86
CA ASN A 182 -21.07 5.04 -11.33
C ASN A 182 -20.84 3.96 -12.40
N GLU A 183 -20.58 4.36 -13.64
CA GLU A 183 -20.28 3.41 -14.71
C GLU A 183 -18.97 2.69 -14.46
N ASN A 184 -18.93 1.41 -14.84
CA ASN A 184 -17.71 0.60 -14.83
C ASN A 184 -16.93 0.75 -16.13
N ASN A 185 -15.67 0.30 -16.13
CA ASN A 185 -14.74 0.35 -17.27
C ASN A 185 -14.50 1.79 -17.77
N LYS A 186 -14.41 2.71 -16.82
CA LYS A 186 -14.23 4.14 -17.10
C LYS A 186 -13.21 4.76 -16.15
N ASN A 187 -12.38 5.63 -16.70
CA ASN A 187 -11.48 6.50 -15.93
C ASN A 187 -12.24 7.66 -15.32
N GLY A 188 -11.79 8.11 -14.16
CA GLY A 188 -12.32 9.30 -13.51
C GLY A 188 -11.35 9.86 -12.49
N ILE A 189 -11.72 11.00 -11.94
CA ILE A 189 -10.98 11.65 -10.85
C ILE A 189 -11.46 11.04 -9.55
N LEU A 190 -10.51 10.57 -8.72
CA LEU A 190 -10.82 9.92 -7.45
C LEU A 190 -11.22 10.94 -6.39
N GLY A 191 -12.28 10.66 -5.65
CA GLY A 191 -12.64 11.33 -4.42
C GLY A 191 -13.01 10.34 -3.33
N ILE A 192 -12.91 10.74 -2.06
CA ILE A 192 -13.39 9.94 -0.92
C ILE A 192 -14.54 10.69 -0.24
N LYS A 193 -15.69 10.03 -0.12
CA LYS A 193 -16.94 10.68 0.29
C LYS A 193 -17.00 11.01 1.78
N TYR A 194 -16.56 10.12 2.63
CA TYR A 194 -16.68 10.29 4.08
C TYR A 194 -15.31 10.33 4.75
N PRO A 195 -15.16 11.08 5.84
CA PRO A 195 -13.92 11.09 6.61
C PRO A 195 -13.70 9.74 7.28
N TRP A 196 -12.43 9.41 7.52
CA TRP A 196 -11.99 8.22 8.23
C TRP A 196 -11.10 8.62 9.42
N PRO A 197 -10.86 7.71 10.38
CA PRO A 197 -10.18 8.07 11.63
C PRO A 197 -8.80 8.71 11.45
N SER A 198 -8.01 8.25 10.47
CA SER A 198 -6.62 8.72 10.25
C SER A 198 -6.49 9.86 9.25
N ILE A 199 -7.58 10.47 8.78
CA ILE A 199 -7.48 11.63 7.87
C ILE A 199 -6.62 12.74 8.50
N ALA A 200 -5.78 13.39 7.70
CA ALA A 200 -5.10 14.61 8.12
C ALA A 200 -6.11 15.67 8.55
N ARG A 201 -5.80 16.43 9.58
CA ARG A 201 -6.69 17.47 10.13
C ARG A 201 -6.30 18.87 9.67
N THR A 202 -5.05 19.02 9.27
CA THR A 202 -4.49 20.31 8.84
C THR A 202 -3.08 20.10 8.27
N ILE A 203 -2.56 21.14 7.62
CA ILE A 203 -1.11 21.34 7.39
C ILE A 203 -0.63 22.25 8.52
N TYR A 204 0.49 21.89 9.15
CA TYR A 204 1.05 22.68 10.26
C TYR A 204 1.33 24.12 9.81
N GLY A 205 0.77 25.08 10.54
CA GLY A 205 0.93 26.49 10.25
C GLY A 205 0.13 27.02 9.04
N ASP A 206 -0.58 26.15 8.28
CA ASP A 206 -1.30 26.57 7.08
C ASP A 206 -2.60 25.75 6.84
N HIS A 207 -3.61 26.03 7.66
CA HIS A 207 -4.90 25.33 7.55
C HIS A 207 -5.66 25.66 6.26
N GLU A 208 -5.53 26.89 5.78
CA GLU A 208 -6.21 27.29 4.53
C GLU A 208 -5.66 26.52 3.33
N ARG A 209 -4.36 26.31 3.27
CA ARG A 209 -3.76 25.44 2.23
C ARG A 209 -4.31 24.03 2.30
N TYR A 210 -4.48 23.45 3.48
CA TYR A 210 -5.09 22.13 3.64
C TYR A 210 -6.50 22.07 3.02
N LYS A 211 -7.36 23.04 3.31
CA LYS A 211 -8.70 23.12 2.74
C LYS A 211 -8.65 23.31 1.22
N ASN A 212 -7.81 24.22 0.76
CA ASN A 212 -7.71 24.54 -0.65
C ASN A 212 -7.21 23.37 -1.51
N VAL A 213 -6.21 22.64 -1.03
CA VAL A 213 -5.62 21.51 -1.79
C VAL A 213 -6.56 20.29 -1.83
N TYR A 214 -7.17 19.95 -0.69
CA TYR A 214 -7.86 18.66 -0.57
C TYR A 214 -9.38 18.73 -0.59
N PHE A 215 -10.01 19.91 -0.52
CA PHE A 215 -11.46 20.02 -0.41
C PHE A 215 -12.10 21.08 -1.29
N SER A 216 -11.35 21.98 -1.94
CA SER A 216 -11.92 23.06 -2.74
C SER A 216 -12.41 22.61 -4.10
N ALA A 217 -11.68 21.67 -4.74
CA ALA A 217 -12.01 21.22 -6.09
C ALA A 217 -13.35 20.44 -6.14
N TYR A 218 -13.61 19.64 -5.10
CA TYR A 218 -14.82 18.81 -4.98
C TYR A 218 -15.44 18.99 -3.60
N PRO A 219 -16.29 20.03 -3.39
CA PRO A 219 -16.85 20.33 -2.07
C PRO A 219 -17.60 19.14 -1.45
N GLY A 220 -17.26 18.80 -0.21
CA GLY A 220 -17.84 17.66 0.50
C GLY A 220 -17.10 16.33 0.30
N TYR A 221 -16.02 16.30 -0.48
CA TYR A 221 -15.18 15.12 -0.72
C TYR A 221 -13.72 15.43 -0.45
N TYR A 222 -13.00 14.44 0.05
CA TYR A 222 -11.54 14.50 0.06
C TYR A 222 -11.03 14.21 -1.36
N PHE A 223 -10.21 15.09 -1.89
CA PHE A 223 -9.60 14.99 -3.21
C PHE A 223 -8.12 14.65 -3.08
N PRO A 224 -7.68 13.42 -3.44
CA PRO A 224 -6.27 13.03 -3.33
C PRO A 224 -5.37 13.59 -4.43
N GLY A 225 -5.94 14.14 -5.49
CA GLY A 225 -5.19 14.57 -6.68
C GLY A 225 -4.89 13.44 -7.66
N ASP A 226 -5.49 12.28 -7.49
CA ASP A 226 -5.26 11.09 -8.31
C ASP A 226 -6.46 10.80 -9.22
N GLY A 227 -6.17 10.25 -10.42
CA GLY A 227 -7.17 9.60 -11.24
C GLY A 227 -7.29 8.12 -10.87
N ALA A 228 -8.44 7.52 -11.16
CA ALA A 228 -8.63 6.08 -10.98
C ALA A 228 -9.51 5.50 -12.10
N TYR A 229 -9.26 4.24 -12.40
CA TYR A 229 -10.11 3.44 -13.28
C TYR A 229 -10.90 2.45 -12.44
N ARG A 230 -12.17 2.27 -12.73
CA ARG A 230 -12.99 1.23 -12.08
C ARG A 230 -13.46 0.22 -13.11
N ASP A 231 -13.10 -1.05 -12.91
CA ASP A 231 -13.72 -2.15 -13.64
C ASP A 231 -14.99 -2.66 -12.94
N CYS A 232 -15.59 -3.74 -13.44
CA CYS A 232 -16.84 -4.29 -12.90
C CYS A 232 -16.72 -4.89 -11.49
N LEU A 233 -15.50 -5.11 -11.00
CA LEU A 233 -15.23 -5.78 -9.74
C LEU A 233 -14.33 -4.98 -8.79
N LEU A 234 -13.43 -4.17 -9.33
CA LEU A 234 -12.26 -3.65 -8.64
C LEU A 234 -11.96 -2.21 -9.05
N TYR A 235 -11.35 -1.45 -8.16
CA TYR A 235 -10.72 -0.17 -8.49
C TYR A 235 -9.27 -0.38 -8.85
N THR A 236 -8.75 0.33 -9.84
CA THR A 236 -7.32 0.35 -10.09
C THR A 236 -6.60 1.14 -9.01
N SER A 237 -5.29 0.92 -8.92
CA SER A 237 -4.43 1.91 -8.30
C SER A 237 -4.60 3.24 -9.03
N PRO A 238 -4.81 4.33 -8.29
CA PRO A 238 -4.78 5.66 -8.89
C PRO A 238 -3.42 5.88 -9.55
N SER A 239 -3.43 6.41 -10.75
CA SER A 239 -2.20 6.83 -11.42
C SER A 239 -1.65 8.07 -10.70
N PRO A 240 -0.34 8.17 -10.42
CA PRO A 240 0.27 9.41 -10.00
C PRO A 240 -0.06 10.52 -11.00
N ARG A 241 0.01 11.78 -10.57
CA ARG A 241 -0.35 13.02 -11.30
C ARG A 241 0.16 13.17 -12.74
N ASP A 242 1.01 12.28 -13.23
CA ASP A 242 1.59 12.31 -14.57
C ASP A 242 0.75 11.58 -15.64
N ALA A 243 -0.35 10.96 -15.31
CA ALA A 243 -1.34 10.58 -16.31
C ALA A 243 -2.12 11.85 -16.69
N GLN A 244 -1.56 12.62 -17.60
CA GLN A 244 -2.29 13.70 -18.28
C GLN A 244 -3.56 13.10 -18.86
N LEU A 245 -4.70 13.59 -18.35
CA LEU A 245 -5.98 13.52 -19.04
C LEU A 245 -5.90 14.24 -20.39
#